data_0e9724fee9b5503058a8fe63636d91b7
#
_entry.id   0e9724fee9b5503058a8fe63636d91b7
#
_cell.length_a   1.000
_cell.length_b   1.000
_cell.length_c   1.000
_cell.angle_alpha   90.00
_cell.angle_beta   90.00
_cell.angle_gamma   90.00
#
_symmetry.space_group_name_H-M   'P 1'
#
loop_
_entity.id
_entity.type
_entity.pdbx_description
1 polymer ?
#
loop_
_entity_poly.entity_id
_entity_poly.type
_entity_poly.pdbx_seq_one_letter_code
_entity_poly.pdbx_strand_id
1 'polypeptide(L)'
;MLLSYQELLNYDIPEVRQRYSQRDTILYALSVGLGQDPMDAGQLRYVDEQFGPNVLPSMAVILGYPGFWLNAPEIGADVTRLLHGEQSVKLLASLPHEGEVIGKTRVVEVVDKGDKGLLVYSEKELRDASNGRILARTSATTVLRGDRGMPGAPTQARVAEQLPDTPPTTTSIVGTRPEQALFYRQNGDRNPLHSDPKVAKLAGYDRPILHGLCSFAMVNHAVSSCLKK
;
A
#
# COMPACT_ATOMS: atom_id res chain seq x y z
N MET A 1 -24.27 4.33 -10.74
CA MET A 1 -23.60 5.31 -11.64
C MET A 1 -22.44 5.87 -10.87
N LEU A 2 -21.25 5.98 -11.49
CA LEU A 2 -20.07 6.55 -10.84
C LEU A 2 -20.33 8.00 -10.43
N LEU A 3 -19.85 8.40 -9.26
CA LEU A 3 -19.88 9.81 -8.82
C LEU A 3 -19.24 10.73 -9.86
N SER A 4 -19.72 11.96 -9.95
CA SER A 4 -19.09 12.99 -10.78
C SER A 4 -17.69 13.35 -10.27
N TYR A 5 -16.90 14.06 -11.10
CA TYR A 5 -15.56 14.51 -10.74
C TYR A 5 -15.52 15.28 -9.42
N GLN A 6 -16.43 16.24 -9.22
CA GLN A 6 -16.48 17.05 -8.01
C GLN A 6 -16.94 16.26 -6.78
N GLU A 7 -17.91 15.35 -6.95
CA GLU A 7 -18.38 14.49 -5.86
C GLU A 7 -17.27 13.52 -5.41
N LEU A 8 -16.52 12.95 -6.35
CA LEU A 8 -15.42 12.04 -6.02
C LEU A 8 -14.25 12.78 -5.34
N LEU A 9 -13.90 13.99 -5.79
CA LEU A 9 -12.89 14.83 -5.12
C LEU A 9 -13.29 15.21 -3.69
N ASN A 10 -14.57 15.44 -3.46
CA ASN A 10 -15.11 15.85 -2.15
C ASN A 10 -15.65 14.68 -1.34
N TYR A 11 -15.51 13.44 -1.82
CA TYR A 11 -16.01 12.27 -1.11
C TYR A 11 -15.33 12.14 0.25
N ASP A 12 -16.14 12.14 1.31
CA ASP A 12 -15.63 12.03 2.68
C ASP A 12 -15.31 10.58 3.03
N ILE A 13 -14.09 10.18 2.70
CA ILE A 13 -13.57 8.87 3.09
C ILE A 13 -13.48 8.83 4.62
N PRO A 14 -14.10 7.85 5.30
CA PRO A 14 -14.10 7.78 6.76
C PRO A 14 -12.69 7.79 7.36
N GLU A 15 -12.53 8.56 8.43
CA GLU A 15 -11.32 8.50 9.25
C GLU A 15 -11.25 7.15 9.97
N VAL A 16 -10.06 6.58 10.05
CA VAL A 16 -9.82 5.29 10.71
C VAL A 16 -8.92 5.47 11.92
N ARG A 17 -9.46 5.15 13.08
CA ARG A 17 -8.69 5.01 14.32
C ARG A 17 -8.34 3.54 14.51
N GLN A 18 -7.05 3.25 14.65
CA GLN A 18 -6.55 1.88 14.73
C GLN A 18 -5.52 1.73 15.84
N ARG A 19 -5.75 0.75 16.72
CA ARG A 19 -4.71 0.26 17.63
C ARG A 19 -3.92 -0.84 16.95
N TYR A 20 -2.63 -0.87 17.19
CA TYR A 20 -1.74 -1.95 16.79
C TYR A 20 -0.72 -2.21 17.90
N SER A 21 -0.28 -3.45 17.98
CA SER A 21 0.63 -3.95 19.01
C SER A 21 2.00 -4.25 18.39
N GLN A 22 2.98 -4.46 19.25
CA GLN A 22 4.28 -4.97 18.88
C GLN A 22 4.19 -6.26 18.06
N ARG A 23 3.22 -7.15 18.40
CA ARG A 23 2.96 -8.37 17.62
C ARG A 23 2.56 -8.06 16.17
N ASP A 24 1.74 -7.04 15.94
CA ASP A 24 1.32 -6.66 14.59
C ASP A 24 2.51 -6.12 13.78
N THR A 25 3.40 -5.37 14.43
CA THR A 25 4.64 -4.87 13.82
C THR A 25 5.57 -6.01 13.41
N ILE A 26 5.78 -6.98 14.31
CA ILE A 26 6.58 -8.19 14.04
C ILE A 26 5.93 -9.03 12.93
N LEU A 27 4.60 -9.25 13.00
CA LEU A 27 3.87 -9.99 11.96
C LEU A 27 4.01 -9.32 10.58
N TYR A 28 3.92 -7.99 10.54
CA TYR A 28 4.15 -7.25 9.29
C TYR A 28 5.54 -7.51 8.73
N ALA A 29 6.58 -7.40 9.55
CA ALA A 29 7.96 -7.62 9.13
C ALA A 29 8.19 -9.06 8.63
N LEU A 30 7.71 -10.08 9.37
CA LEU A 30 7.77 -11.49 8.94
C LEU A 30 7.01 -11.71 7.63
N SER A 31 5.84 -11.07 7.47
CA SER A 31 4.99 -11.23 6.29
C SER A 31 5.59 -10.65 5.01
N VAL A 32 6.52 -9.71 5.11
CA VAL A 32 7.29 -9.15 3.99
C VAL A 32 8.69 -9.77 3.85
N GLY A 33 8.93 -10.90 4.52
CA GLY A 33 10.09 -11.74 4.30
C GLY A 33 11.30 -11.47 5.18
N LEU A 34 11.20 -10.64 6.23
CA LEU A 34 12.28 -10.51 7.20
C LEU A 34 12.34 -11.74 8.12
N GLY A 35 13.51 -12.00 8.69
CA GLY A 35 13.74 -13.14 9.58
C GLY A 35 13.87 -14.48 8.86
N GLN A 36 14.06 -14.50 7.54
CA GLN A 36 14.30 -15.75 6.79
C GLN A 36 15.69 -16.35 7.12
N ASP A 37 16.66 -15.48 7.40
CA ASP A 37 17.95 -15.89 7.93
C ASP A 37 17.99 -15.58 9.43
N PRO A 38 17.95 -16.60 10.30
CA PRO A 38 17.97 -16.40 11.75
C PRO A 38 19.34 -15.88 12.25
N MET A 39 20.37 -15.88 11.41
CA MET A 39 21.71 -15.37 11.76
C MET A 39 21.89 -13.90 11.34
N ASP A 40 20.94 -13.33 10.60
CA ASP A 40 20.98 -11.91 10.21
C ASP A 40 20.49 -11.00 11.34
N ALA A 41 21.41 -10.57 12.20
CA ALA A 41 21.12 -9.62 13.29
C ALA A 41 20.49 -8.30 12.79
N GLY A 42 20.72 -7.92 11.53
CA GLY A 42 20.08 -6.75 10.92
C GLY A 42 18.58 -6.93 10.72
N GLN A 43 18.14 -8.16 10.43
CA GLN A 43 16.72 -8.50 10.31
C GLN A 43 16.07 -8.78 11.66
N LEU A 44 16.79 -9.39 12.62
CA LEU A 44 16.25 -9.72 13.95
C LEU A 44 15.68 -8.49 14.67
N ARG A 45 16.27 -7.30 14.48
CA ARG A 45 15.75 -6.05 15.06
C ARG A 45 14.34 -5.66 14.61
N TYR A 46 13.76 -6.33 13.62
CA TYR A 46 12.40 -6.09 13.15
C TYR A 46 11.43 -7.19 13.56
N VAL A 47 11.94 -8.35 13.99
CA VAL A 47 11.13 -9.56 14.18
C VAL A 47 11.28 -10.19 15.56
N ASP A 48 12.17 -9.67 16.41
CA ASP A 48 12.41 -10.17 17.76
C ASP A 48 12.23 -9.03 18.76
N GLU A 49 11.33 -9.22 19.72
CA GLU A 49 10.98 -8.23 20.75
C GLU A 49 12.14 -7.89 21.68
N GLN A 50 13.11 -8.79 21.87
CA GLN A 50 14.29 -8.57 22.72
C GLN A 50 15.20 -7.47 22.17
N PHE A 51 15.20 -7.25 20.85
CA PHE A 51 16.00 -6.21 20.21
C PHE A 51 15.24 -4.87 20.07
N GLY A 52 14.02 -4.77 20.63
CA GLY A 52 13.15 -3.60 20.52
C GLY A 52 12.75 -3.34 19.06
N PRO A 53 11.66 -3.92 18.58
CA PRO A 53 11.41 -4.04 17.15
C PRO A 53 11.37 -2.68 16.46
N ASN A 54 12.24 -2.54 15.47
CA ASN A 54 12.13 -1.45 14.51
C ASN A 54 10.89 -1.64 13.64
N VAL A 55 10.26 -0.55 13.29
CA VAL A 55 9.10 -0.57 12.39
C VAL A 55 9.54 -0.29 10.97
N LEU A 56 9.10 -1.10 10.01
CA LEU A 56 9.33 -0.83 8.59
C LEU A 56 8.56 0.41 8.16
N PRO A 57 9.19 1.36 7.46
CA PRO A 57 8.50 2.55 6.92
C PRO A 57 7.24 2.24 6.13
N SER A 58 7.28 1.16 5.34
CA SER A 58 6.16 0.69 4.52
C SER A 58 4.92 0.29 5.32
N MET A 59 5.05 -0.01 6.63
CA MET A 59 3.89 -0.29 7.49
C MET A 59 2.93 0.91 7.59
N ALA A 60 3.42 2.15 7.41
CA ALA A 60 2.56 3.33 7.35
C ALA A 60 1.47 3.24 6.28
N VAL A 61 1.68 2.43 5.22
CA VAL A 61 0.70 2.26 4.15
C VAL A 61 -0.55 1.55 4.64
N ILE A 62 -0.40 0.53 5.49
CA ILE A 62 -1.52 -0.29 5.99
C ILE A 62 -2.13 0.26 7.28
N LEU A 63 -1.37 1.01 8.08
CA LEU A 63 -1.91 1.61 9.31
C LEU A 63 -2.93 2.71 8.99
N GLY A 64 -4.06 2.70 9.70
CA GLY A 64 -5.14 3.67 9.50
C GLY A 64 -5.72 3.66 8.08
N TYR A 65 -5.66 2.53 7.39
CA TYR A 65 -6.20 2.36 6.05
C TYR A 65 -7.74 2.23 6.08
N PRO A 66 -8.48 3.00 5.26
CA PRO A 66 -9.94 3.03 5.31
C PRO A 66 -10.62 1.79 4.69
N GLY A 67 -9.84 0.76 4.35
CA GLY A 67 -10.36 -0.38 3.62
C GLY A 67 -10.59 -0.06 2.14
N PHE A 68 -11.41 -0.88 1.50
CA PHE A 68 -11.69 -0.75 0.07
C PHE A 68 -12.85 0.25 -0.16
N TRP A 69 -12.60 1.53 0.17
CA TRP A 69 -13.60 2.60 0.14
C TRP A 69 -14.23 2.82 -1.24
N LEU A 70 -13.49 2.56 -2.34
CA LEU A 70 -14.02 2.65 -3.71
C LEU A 70 -15.15 1.63 -3.99
N ASN A 71 -15.28 0.59 -3.17
CA ASN A 71 -16.37 -0.39 -3.26
C ASN A 71 -17.67 0.07 -2.57
N ALA A 72 -17.69 1.26 -1.97
CA ALA A 72 -18.92 1.80 -1.40
C ALA A 72 -19.99 1.97 -2.50
N PRO A 73 -21.21 1.46 -2.30
CA PRO A 73 -22.25 1.45 -3.34
C PRO A 73 -22.58 2.84 -3.90
N GLU A 74 -22.50 3.87 -3.07
CA GLU A 74 -22.77 5.26 -3.44
C GLU A 74 -21.72 5.84 -4.39
N ILE A 75 -20.49 5.28 -4.43
CA ILE A 75 -19.44 5.70 -5.37
C ILE A 75 -19.75 5.20 -6.77
N GLY A 76 -20.25 3.97 -6.89
CA GLY A 76 -20.66 3.37 -8.16
C GLY A 76 -19.52 3.01 -9.11
N ALA A 77 -18.28 2.83 -8.61
CA ALA A 77 -17.12 2.43 -9.40
C ALA A 77 -17.18 0.95 -9.81
N ASP A 78 -16.69 0.62 -11.01
CA ASP A 78 -16.46 -0.77 -11.43
C ASP A 78 -15.19 -1.33 -10.80
N VAL A 79 -15.32 -1.80 -9.55
CA VAL A 79 -14.21 -2.35 -8.78
C VAL A 79 -13.71 -3.71 -9.27
N THR A 80 -14.43 -4.37 -10.17
CA THR A 80 -14.02 -5.66 -10.73
C THR A 80 -12.80 -5.54 -11.65
N ARG A 81 -12.55 -4.33 -12.17
CA ARG A 81 -11.47 -3.99 -13.08
C ARG A 81 -10.52 -2.95 -12.49
N LEU A 82 -10.47 -2.88 -11.16
CA LEU A 82 -9.59 -1.97 -10.44
C LEU A 82 -8.18 -2.54 -10.32
N LEU A 83 -7.18 -1.68 -10.48
CA LEU A 83 -5.77 -2.00 -10.23
C LEU A 83 -5.15 -0.96 -9.29
N HIS A 84 -4.26 -1.43 -8.42
CA HIS A 84 -3.34 -0.58 -7.68
C HIS A 84 -2.18 -0.20 -8.63
N GLY A 85 -2.08 1.07 -9.00
CA GLY A 85 -1.09 1.57 -9.96
C GLY A 85 0.23 1.96 -9.32
N GLU A 86 0.16 2.82 -8.29
CA GLU A 86 1.35 3.38 -7.64
C GLU A 86 1.15 3.48 -6.13
N GLN A 87 2.26 3.43 -5.39
CA GLN A 87 2.29 3.63 -3.95
C GLN A 87 3.53 4.44 -3.57
N SER A 88 3.35 5.43 -2.67
CA SER A 88 4.46 6.10 -2.02
C SER A 88 4.30 6.14 -0.50
N VAL A 89 5.41 6.34 0.19
CA VAL A 89 5.45 6.58 1.64
C VAL A 89 6.50 7.64 1.96
N LYS A 90 6.11 8.65 2.74
CA LYS A 90 7.00 9.67 3.30
C LYS A 90 6.86 9.66 4.81
N LEU A 91 7.88 9.16 5.52
CA LEU A 91 7.94 9.29 6.96
C LEU A 91 8.28 10.73 7.34
N LEU A 92 7.56 11.26 8.33
CA LEU A 92 7.79 12.56 8.96
C LEU A 92 8.27 12.39 10.40
N ALA A 93 8.04 11.19 10.97
CA ALA A 93 8.54 10.76 12.25
C ALA A 93 8.69 9.22 12.25
N SER A 94 9.50 8.69 13.16
CA SER A 94 9.59 7.25 13.39
C SER A 94 8.24 6.71 13.80
N LEU A 95 7.85 5.56 13.24
CA LEU A 95 6.67 4.84 13.68
C LEU A 95 6.97 4.14 15.01
N PRO A 96 6.14 4.30 16.05
CA PRO A 96 6.22 3.48 17.25
C PRO A 96 5.99 1.99 16.91
N HIS A 97 6.55 1.08 17.69
CA HIS A 97 6.34 -0.36 17.47
C HIS A 97 4.95 -0.84 17.93
N GLU A 98 4.24 -0.03 18.71
CA GLU A 98 2.86 -0.22 19.11
C GLU A 98 2.21 1.14 19.40
N GLY A 99 0.91 1.20 19.41
CA GLY A 99 0.17 2.41 19.75
C GLY A 99 -1.19 2.50 19.09
N GLU A 100 -1.70 3.70 19.04
CA GLU A 100 -2.94 4.03 18.35
C GLU A 100 -2.68 5.14 17.35
N VAL A 101 -3.19 4.96 16.15
CA VAL A 101 -3.04 5.93 15.05
C VAL A 101 -4.39 6.33 14.48
N ILE A 102 -4.39 7.48 13.84
CA ILE A 102 -5.52 8.00 13.07
C ILE A 102 -5.07 8.18 11.63
N GLY A 103 -5.78 7.53 10.70
CA GLY A 103 -5.57 7.68 9.27
C GLY A 103 -6.72 8.42 8.62
N LYS A 104 -6.44 9.52 7.91
CA LYS A 104 -7.39 10.24 7.09
C LYS A 104 -6.94 10.22 5.64
N THR A 105 -7.77 9.61 4.79
CA THR A 105 -7.55 9.53 3.35
C THR A 105 -8.42 10.55 2.65
N ARG A 106 -7.92 11.12 1.55
CA ARG A 106 -8.67 12.02 0.67
C ARG A 106 -8.32 11.73 -0.78
N VAL A 107 -9.24 11.95 -1.68
CA VAL A 107 -8.96 12.04 -3.11
C VAL A 107 -8.33 13.41 -3.39
N VAL A 108 -7.22 13.43 -4.10
CA VAL A 108 -6.50 14.68 -4.42
C VAL A 108 -6.62 15.04 -5.89
N GLU A 109 -6.88 14.05 -6.74
CA GLU A 109 -7.06 14.27 -8.18
C GLU A 109 -7.73 13.05 -8.81
N VAL A 110 -8.50 13.26 -9.87
CA VAL A 110 -8.98 12.21 -10.75
C VAL A 110 -8.65 12.62 -12.19
N VAL A 111 -8.06 11.71 -12.96
CA VAL A 111 -7.68 11.98 -14.36
C VAL A 111 -8.38 10.98 -15.26
N ASP A 112 -9.07 11.49 -16.29
CA ASP A 112 -9.72 10.65 -17.30
C ASP A 112 -8.75 10.34 -18.44
N LYS A 113 -8.35 9.07 -18.56
CA LYS A 113 -7.45 8.57 -19.62
C LYS A 113 -8.21 7.97 -20.81
N GLY A 114 -9.51 8.30 -20.94
CA GLY A 114 -10.38 7.78 -21.98
C GLY A 114 -10.49 6.26 -21.91
N ASP A 115 -10.17 5.56 -22.98
CA ASP A 115 -10.28 4.09 -23.04
C ASP A 115 -9.36 3.34 -22.08
N LYS A 116 -8.38 4.02 -21.48
CA LYS A 116 -7.48 3.44 -20.46
C LYS A 116 -8.07 3.49 -19.06
N GLY A 117 -9.23 4.15 -18.87
CA GLY A 117 -9.91 4.27 -17.59
C GLY A 117 -9.59 5.56 -16.84
N LEU A 118 -9.99 5.62 -15.58
CA LEU A 118 -9.72 6.75 -14.69
C LEU A 118 -8.54 6.45 -13.78
N LEU A 119 -7.72 7.47 -13.51
CA LEU A 119 -6.71 7.44 -12.46
C LEU A 119 -7.22 8.23 -11.26
N VAL A 120 -7.36 7.57 -10.13
CA VAL A 120 -7.75 8.19 -8.85
C VAL A 120 -6.50 8.31 -7.99
N TYR A 121 -6.05 9.54 -7.77
CA TYR A 121 -4.94 9.85 -6.87
C TYR A 121 -5.48 10.13 -5.47
N SER A 122 -4.99 9.41 -4.49
CA SER A 122 -5.38 9.58 -3.09
C SER A 122 -4.16 9.80 -2.21
N GLU A 123 -4.34 10.56 -1.15
CA GLU A 123 -3.35 10.76 -0.09
C GLU A 123 -3.94 10.38 1.25
N LYS A 124 -3.13 9.73 2.08
CA LYS A 124 -3.46 9.45 3.48
C LYS A 124 -2.44 10.11 4.40
N GLU A 125 -2.94 10.83 5.38
CA GLU A 125 -2.14 11.32 6.51
C GLU A 125 -2.34 10.38 7.69
N LEU A 126 -1.24 9.92 8.27
CA LEU A 126 -1.20 9.06 9.45
C LEU A 126 -0.70 9.86 10.64
N ARG A 127 -1.49 9.93 11.71
CA ARG A 127 -1.19 10.65 12.94
C ARG A 127 -1.14 9.71 14.14
N ASP A 128 -0.29 10.05 15.09
CA ASP A 128 -0.34 9.47 16.44
C ASP A 128 -1.60 9.97 17.15
N ALA A 129 -2.44 9.06 17.62
CA ALA A 129 -3.72 9.40 18.26
C ALA A 129 -3.56 10.03 19.64
N SER A 130 -2.39 9.87 20.29
CA SER A 130 -2.14 10.38 21.65
C SER A 130 -1.78 11.87 21.66
N ASN A 131 -1.14 12.37 20.60
CA ASN A 131 -0.59 13.72 20.58
C ASN A 131 -0.84 14.47 19.27
N GLY A 132 -1.49 13.85 18.28
CA GLY A 132 -1.81 14.45 16.97
C GLY A 132 -0.61 14.65 16.03
N ARG A 133 0.59 14.18 16.39
CA ARG A 133 1.78 14.31 15.55
C ARG A 133 1.61 13.54 14.26
N ILE A 134 1.92 14.16 13.14
CA ILE A 134 1.94 13.47 11.84
C ILE A 134 3.15 12.54 11.80
N LEU A 135 2.89 11.25 11.63
CA LEU A 135 3.91 10.20 11.51
C LEU A 135 4.34 10.01 10.06
N ALA A 136 3.37 9.96 9.14
CA ALA A 136 3.63 9.68 7.74
C ALA A 136 2.56 10.29 6.83
N ARG A 137 2.93 10.47 5.55
CA ARG A 137 2.01 10.65 4.44
C ARG A 137 2.25 9.54 3.42
N THR A 138 1.18 8.98 2.91
CA THR A 138 1.24 7.97 1.84
C THR A 138 0.38 8.45 0.68
N SER A 139 0.78 8.16 -0.54
CA SER A 139 -0.06 8.39 -1.71
C SER A 139 -0.23 7.11 -2.51
N ALA A 140 -1.38 6.97 -3.15
CA ALA A 140 -1.68 5.85 -4.01
C ALA A 140 -2.37 6.33 -5.29
N THR A 141 -2.07 5.66 -6.40
CA THR A 141 -2.80 5.82 -7.65
C THR A 141 -3.60 4.54 -7.89
N THR A 142 -4.92 4.68 -7.95
CA THR A 142 -5.82 3.58 -8.31
C THR A 142 -6.29 3.76 -9.75
N VAL A 143 -6.22 2.69 -10.54
CA VAL A 143 -6.66 2.67 -11.94
C VAL A 143 -8.01 1.98 -12.03
N LEU A 144 -9.06 2.72 -12.38
CA LEU A 144 -10.41 2.21 -12.63
C LEU A 144 -10.55 1.93 -14.12
N ARG A 145 -10.25 0.71 -14.55
CA ARG A 145 -10.27 0.34 -15.98
C ARG A 145 -11.69 0.17 -16.53
N GLY A 146 -12.68 0.02 -15.68
CA GLY A 146 -14.09 -0.12 -16.04
C GLY A 146 -14.79 1.22 -16.26
N ASP A 147 -14.25 2.29 -15.70
CA ASP A 147 -14.87 3.61 -15.66
C ASP A 147 -14.13 4.59 -16.57
N ARG A 148 -14.87 5.44 -17.28
CA ARG A 148 -14.34 6.42 -18.24
C ARG A 148 -15.38 7.50 -18.55
N GLY A 149 -14.92 8.56 -19.21
CA GLY A 149 -15.81 9.61 -19.66
C GLY A 149 -16.32 10.47 -18.50
N MET A 150 -15.40 10.95 -17.63
CA MET A 150 -15.72 11.78 -16.47
C MET A 150 -15.66 13.27 -16.84
N PRO A 151 -16.82 13.94 -17.09
CA PRO A 151 -16.83 15.34 -17.45
C PRO A 151 -16.21 16.23 -16.36
N GLY A 152 -15.35 17.17 -16.77
CA GLY A 152 -14.65 18.09 -15.87
C GLY A 152 -13.35 17.54 -15.28
N ALA A 153 -13.07 16.25 -15.44
CA ALA A 153 -11.77 15.69 -15.06
C ALA A 153 -10.67 16.08 -16.06
N PRO A 154 -9.44 16.39 -15.62
CA PRO A 154 -8.30 16.57 -16.50
C PRO A 154 -7.99 15.27 -17.26
N THR A 155 -7.42 15.40 -18.44
CA THR A 155 -7.03 14.24 -19.30
C THR A 155 -5.53 13.95 -19.26
N GLN A 156 -4.74 14.91 -18.76
CA GLN A 156 -3.29 14.78 -18.66
C GLN A 156 -2.89 14.20 -17.31
N ALA A 157 -2.38 12.97 -17.32
CA ALA A 157 -1.81 12.34 -16.12
C ALA A 157 -0.51 13.03 -15.71
N ARG A 158 -0.15 12.86 -14.43
CA ARG A 158 1.17 13.23 -13.91
C ARG A 158 2.25 12.57 -14.78
N VAL A 159 3.34 13.29 -14.98
CA VAL A 159 4.49 12.76 -15.72
C VAL A 159 5.17 11.71 -14.83
N ALA A 160 5.32 10.50 -15.38
CA ALA A 160 6.10 9.47 -14.71
C ALA A 160 7.58 9.85 -14.69
N GLU A 161 8.25 9.58 -13.57
CA GLU A 161 9.70 9.71 -13.51
C GLU A 161 10.35 8.77 -14.54
N GLN A 162 11.27 9.33 -15.32
CA GLN A 162 12.03 8.53 -16.27
C GLN A 162 13.20 7.85 -15.54
N LEU A 163 13.38 6.58 -15.81
CA LEU A 163 14.55 5.87 -15.31
C LEU A 163 15.81 6.44 -16.01
N PRO A 164 16.92 6.60 -15.28
CA PRO A 164 18.19 6.98 -15.89
C PRO A 164 18.66 5.92 -16.90
N ASP A 165 19.28 6.37 -17.98
CA ASP A 165 19.90 5.48 -18.99
C ASP A 165 21.19 4.83 -18.50
N THR A 166 21.64 5.16 -17.29
CA THR A 166 22.87 4.61 -16.69
C THR A 166 22.59 3.25 -16.00
N PRO A 167 23.56 2.34 -15.97
CA PRO A 167 23.44 1.10 -15.20
C PRO A 167 23.13 1.38 -13.72
N PRO A 168 22.42 0.47 -13.04
CA PRO A 168 22.11 0.65 -11.62
C PRO A 168 23.39 0.62 -10.77
N THR A 169 23.47 1.48 -9.76
CA THR A 169 24.62 1.54 -8.83
C THR A 169 24.75 0.26 -8.00
N THR A 170 23.63 -0.39 -7.70
CA THR A 170 23.59 -1.66 -6.97
C THR A 170 22.38 -2.49 -7.38
N THR A 171 22.48 -3.79 -7.21
CA THR A 171 21.40 -4.75 -7.45
C THR A 171 21.22 -5.62 -6.22
N SER A 172 19.98 -5.88 -5.83
CA SER A 172 19.63 -6.78 -4.73
C SER A 172 18.59 -7.79 -5.20
N ILE A 173 18.76 -9.05 -4.80
CA ILE A 173 17.79 -10.11 -5.07
C ILE A 173 17.09 -10.43 -3.76
N VAL A 174 15.75 -10.31 -3.75
CA VAL A 174 14.92 -10.62 -2.58
C VAL A 174 14.02 -11.80 -2.95
N GLY A 175 14.23 -12.93 -2.25
CA GLY A 175 13.41 -14.14 -2.44
C GLY A 175 12.00 -13.98 -1.87
N THR A 176 11.03 -14.65 -2.53
CA THR A 176 9.66 -14.80 -2.01
C THR A 176 9.38 -16.25 -1.69
N ARG A 177 8.44 -16.51 -0.78
CA ARG A 177 7.99 -17.85 -0.41
C ARG A 177 6.65 -18.18 -1.07
N PRO A 178 6.36 -19.46 -1.34
CA PRO A 178 5.06 -19.86 -1.91
C PRO A 178 3.86 -19.39 -1.09
N GLU A 179 3.99 -19.38 0.24
CA GLU A 179 2.96 -18.98 1.20
C GLU A 179 3.01 -17.48 1.56
N GLN A 180 3.89 -16.69 0.97
CA GLN A 180 4.10 -15.28 1.31
C GLN A 180 2.80 -14.46 1.32
N ALA A 181 1.93 -14.67 0.33
CA ALA A 181 0.66 -13.98 0.25
C ALA A 181 -0.29 -14.32 1.40
N LEU A 182 -0.24 -15.55 1.91
CA LEU A 182 -1.06 -16.00 3.05
C LEU A 182 -0.61 -15.36 4.36
N PHE A 183 0.68 -15.08 4.52
CA PHE A 183 1.19 -14.29 5.64
C PHE A 183 0.82 -12.82 5.48
N TYR A 184 1.07 -12.23 4.31
CA TYR A 184 0.85 -10.80 4.09
C TYR A 184 -0.61 -10.40 4.27
N ARG A 185 -1.57 -11.23 3.83
CA ARG A 185 -3.01 -10.95 3.98
C ARG A 185 -3.47 -10.80 5.44
N GLN A 186 -2.68 -11.28 6.42
CA GLN A 186 -2.99 -11.09 7.85
C GLN A 186 -2.91 -9.61 8.26
N ASN A 187 -2.25 -8.77 7.47
CA ASN A 187 -2.17 -7.32 7.69
C ASN A 187 -3.42 -6.55 7.19
N GLY A 188 -4.49 -7.27 6.78
CA GLY A 188 -5.78 -6.66 6.46
C GLY A 188 -6.23 -6.77 5.01
N ASP A 189 -5.32 -6.95 4.05
CA ASP A 189 -5.69 -7.15 2.64
C ASP A 189 -6.11 -8.60 2.39
N ARG A 190 -7.41 -8.84 2.43
CA ARG A 190 -8.02 -10.17 2.28
C ARG A 190 -8.56 -10.44 0.88
N ASN A 191 -8.14 -9.68 -0.12
CA ASN A 191 -8.55 -9.92 -1.50
C ASN A 191 -8.30 -11.38 -1.90
N PRO A 192 -9.32 -12.13 -2.36
CA PRO A 192 -9.20 -13.54 -2.70
C PRO A 192 -8.30 -13.82 -3.89
N LEU A 193 -7.97 -12.82 -4.71
CA LEU A 193 -6.97 -12.94 -5.78
C LEU A 193 -5.61 -13.47 -5.28
N HIS A 194 -5.30 -13.21 -4.02
CA HIS A 194 -4.03 -13.58 -3.38
C HIS A 194 -4.08 -14.88 -2.59
N SER A 195 -5.24 -15.58 -2.58
CA SER A 195 -5.42 -16.80 -1.75
C SER A 195 -6.30 -17.86 -2.37
N ASP A 196 -7.23 -17.51 -3.28
CA ASP A 196 -8.16 -18.47 -3.90
C ASP A 196 -7.72 -18.80 -5.34
N PRO A 197 -7.34 -20.07 -5.62
CA PRO A 197 -6.94 -20.48 -6.97
C PRO A 197 -8.03 -20.29 -8.03
N LYS A 198 -9.32 -20.40 -7.65
CA LYS A 198 -10.43 -20.20 -8.60
C LYS A 198 -10.53 -18.73 -9.02
N VAL A 199 -10.40 -17.81 -8.05
CA VAL A 199 -10.42 -16.38 -8.33
C VAL A 199 -9.18 -15.96 -9.15
N ALA A 200 -8.00 -16.48 -8.80
CA ALA A 200 -6.77 -16.22 -9.57
C ALA A 200 -6.94 -16.67 -11.03
N LYS A 201 -7.48 -17.86 -11.26
CA LYS A 201 -7.71 -18.40 -12.62
C LYS A 201 -8.72 -17.56 -13.41
N LEU A 202 -9.80 -17.10 -12.78
CA LEU A 202 -10.77 -16.20 -13.42
C LEU A 202 -10.15 -14.84 -13.80
N ALA A 203 -9.15 -14.39 -13.02
CA ALA A 203 -8.40 -13.18 -13.29
C ALA A 203 -7.25 -13.38 -14.32
N GLY A 204 -7.06 -14.60 -14.86
CA GLY A 204 -6.05 -14.91 -15.87
C GLY A 204 -4.69 -15.31 -15.32
N TYR A 205 -4.60 -15.68 -14.05
CA TYR A 205 -3.35 -16.16 -13.42
C TYR A 205 -3.41 -17.67 -13.14
N ASP A 206 -2.29 -18.35 -13.30
CA ASP A 206 -2.19 -19.82 -13.05
C ASP A 206 -2.31 -20.17 -11.56
N ARG A 207 -2.01 -19.21 -10.67
CA ARG A 207 -2.06 -19.36 -9.20
C ARG A 207 -2.34 -18.02 -8.53
N PRO A 208 -2.73 -18.00 -7.24
CA PRO A 208 -2.79 -16.77 -6.46
C PRO A 208 -1.46 -16.01 -6.53
N ILE A 209 -1.55 -14.71 -6.79
CA ILE A 209 -0.37 -13.85 -6.93
C ILE A 209 -0.02 -13.16 -5.61
N LEU A 210 1.23 -12.71 -5.47
CA LEU A 210 1.64 -11.90 -4.33
C LEU A 210 0.98 -10.52 -4.37
N HIS A 211 0.65 -9.98 -3.20
CA HIS A 211 0.16 -8.60 -3.07
C HIS A 211 1.20 -7.60 -3.56
N GLY A 212 0.78 -6.63 -4.35
CA GLY A 212 1.68 -5.56 -4.81
C GLY A 212 2.30 -4.77 -3.66
N LEU A 213 1.53 -4.51 -2.60
CA LEU A 213 2.03 -3.82 -1.41
C LEU A 213 3.03 -4.67 -0.59
N CYS A 214 2.97 -6.00 -0.66
CA CYS A 214 4.02 -6.86 -0.12
C CYS A 214 5.34 -6.65 -0.87
N SER A 215 5.30 -6.69 -2.20
CA SER A 215 6.47 -6.42 -3.05
C SER A 215 7.02 -5.01 -2.81
N PHE A 216 6.15 -4.01 -2.69
CA PHE A 216 6.55 -2.64 -2.33
C PHE A 216 7.33 -2.60 -1.01
N ALA A 217 6.84 -3.30 0.03
CA ALA A 217 7.49 -3.32 1.33
C ALA A 217 8.85 -4.04 1.29
N MET A 218 8.95 -5.15 0.57
CA MET A 218 10.21 -5.89 0.37
C MET A 218 11.26 -5.01 -0.33
N VAL A 219 10.87 -4.32 -1.40
CA VAL A 219 11.75 -3.39 -2.14
C VAL A 219 12.16 -2.21 -1.25
N ASN A 220 11.21 -1.61 -0.51
CA ASN A 220 11.48 -0.52 0.41
C ASN A 220 12.54 -0.90 1.47
N HIS A 221 12.44 -2.12 2.03
CA HIS A 221 13.45 -2.63 2.97
C HIS A 221 14.81 -2.84 2.29
N ALA A 222 14.85 -3.47 1.11
CA ALA A 222 16.09 -3.73 0.38
C ALA A 222 16.83 -2.43 0.05
N VAL A 223 16.12 -1.41 -0.48
CA VAL A 223 16.69 -0.09 -0.77
C VAL A 223 17.22 0.58 0.51
N SER A 224 16.44 0.57 1.59
CA SER A 224 16.85 1.14 2.88
C SER A 224 18.10 0.48 3.46
N SER A 225 18.28 -0.82 3.21
CA SER A 225 19.46 -1.58 3.66
C SER A 225 20.69 -1.28 2.81
N CYS A 226 20.53 -1.03 1.51
CA CYS A 226 21.61 -0.61 0.62
C CYS A 226 22.15 0.80 0.94
N LEU A 227 21.26 1.73 1.32
CA LEU A 227 21.63 3.11 1.61
C LEU A 227 22.35 3.30 2.97
N LYS A 228 22.33 2.29 3.85
CA LYS A 228 22.98 2.30 5.16
C LYS A 228 24.42 1.77 5.13
N LYS A 229 24.87 1.29 4.00
CA LYS A 229 26.25 0.86 3.74
C LYS A 229 27.07 2.01 3.14
#